data_1b1d28736daf43ad8c4aa54b42eb6b6d
#
_entry.id   1b1d28736daf43ad8c4aa54b42eb6b6d
#
_cell.length_a   1.000
_cell.length_b   1.000
_cell.length_c   1.000
_cell.angle_alpha   90.00
_cell.angle_beta   90.00
_cell.angle_gamma   90.00
#
_symmetry.space_group_name_H-M   'P 1'
#
loop_
_entity.id
_entity.type
_entity.pdbx_description
1 polymer ?
#
loop_
_entity_poly.entity_id
_entity_poly.type
_entity_poly.pdbx_seq_one_letter_code
_entity_poly.pdbx_strand_id
1 'polypeptide(L)'
;MPAMARKPQAALDEVSKAIIEQLQQDGRRSYAAIGKVVGLSEAAVRQRVQRLVDSGVMQVVAVTDPIELGFARQAMVGIRVNGQLEPVADALAELPEVDYVVITAGSYDLLAELVCESDDHLLSLISGKIRTIEGVVSTETFMYLQLRKQTYSWGVR
;
A
#
# COMPACT_ATOMS: atom_id res chain seq x y z
N MET A 1 8.83 -2.80 -2.51
CA MET A 1 8.15 -3.24 -3.77
C MET A 1 8.37 -2.17 -4.82
N PRO A 2 8.71 -2.49 -6.08
CA PRO A 2 8.93 -1.47 -7.08
C PRO A 2 7.66 -0.67 -7.34
N ALA A 3 7.80 0.64 -7.52
CA ALA A 3 6.73 1.55 -7.86
C ALA A 3 5.96 1.02 -9.08
N MET A 4 4.65 0.77 -8.91
CA MET A 4 3.79 0.33 -10.01
C MET A 4 3.54 1.50 -10.95
N ALA A 5 4.36 1.62 -12.01
CA ALA A 5 4.01 2.44 -13.15
C ALA A 5 2.65 1.96 -13.69
N ARG A 6 1.61 2.77 -13.57
CA ARG A 6 0.27 2.45 -14.10
C ARG A 6 0.35 2.33 -15.62
N LYS A 7 0.45 1.09 -16.13
CA LYS A 7 0.14 0.82 -17.53
C LYS A 7 -1.36 1.05 -17.77
N PRO A 8 -1.78 1.56 -18.94
CA PRO A 8 -3.20 1.62 -19.31
C PRO A 8 -3.76 0.19 -19.23
N GLN A 9 -4.62 -0.03 -18.25
CA GLN A 9 -5.16 -1.35 -17.95
C GLN A 9 -6.41 -1.55 -18.78
N ALA A 10 -6.48 -2.67 -19.51
CA ALA A 10 -7.72 -3.12 -20.13
C ALA A 10 -8.81 -3.17 -19.06
N ALA A 11 -10.01 -2.69 -19.37
CA ALA A 11 -11.14 -2.72 -18.44
C ALA A 11 -11.36 -4.16 -17.93
N LEU A 12 -11.48 -4.30 -16.62
CA LEU A 12 -11.78 -5.60 -16.01
C LEU A 12 -13.15 -6.09 -16.48
N ASP A 13 -13.25 -7.35 -16.87
CA ASP A 13 -14.53 -7.96 -17.17
C ASP A 13 -15.36 -8.16 -15.88
N GLU A 14 -16.67 -8.26 -16.00
CA GLU A 14 -17.59 -8.38 -14.87
C GLU A 14 -17.32 -9.61 -14.01
N VAL A 15 -16.83 -10.69 -14.61
CA VAL A 15 -16.47 -11.90 -13.88
C VAL A 15 -15.24 -11.67 -13.00
N SER A 16 -14.23 -10.99 -13.49
CA SER A 16 -13.04 -10.62 -12.71
C SER A 16 -13.39 -9.64 -11.57
N LYS A 17 -14.28 -8.67 -11.82
CA LYS A 17 -14.81 -7.79 -10.78
C LYS A 17 -15.52 -8.59 -9.69
N ALA A 18 -16.42 -9.50 -10.05
CA ALA A 18 -17.12 -10.36 -9.08
C ALA A 18 -16.16 -11.25 -8.27
N ILE A 19 -15.09 -11.77 -8.86
CA ILE A 19 -14.04 -12.52 -8.14
C ILE A 19 -13.32 -11.60 -7.12
N ILE A 20 -12.97 -10.39 -7.51
CA ILE A 20 -12.33 -9.41 -6.63
C ILE A 20 -13.24 -9.09 -5.43
N GLU A 21 -14.53 -8.85 -5.65
CA GLU A 21 -15.51 -8.59 -4.57
C GLU A 21 -15.57 -9.73 -3.57
N GLN A 22 -15.58 -10.99 -4.06
CA GLN A 22 -15.59 -12.16 -3.18
C GLN A 22 -14.34 -12.23 -2.29
N LEU A 23 -13.17 -11.90 -2.85
CA LEU A 23 -11.90 -11.90 -2.11
C LEU A 23 -11.74 -10.66 -1.22
N GLN A 24 -12.35 -9.53 -1.56
CA GLN A 24 -12.41 -8.35 -0.68
C GLN A 24 -13.29 -8.59 0.56
N GLN A 25 -14.34 -9.42 0.43
CA GLN A 25 -15.19 -9.81 1.55
C GLN A 25 -14.52 -10.85 2.46
N ASP A 26 -13.83 -11.82 1.86
CA ASP A 26 -13.09 -12.86 2.57
C ASP A 26 -11.90 -13.33 1.72
N GLY A 27 -10.70 -12.86 2.07
CA GLY A 27 -9.46 -13.18 1.37
C GLY A 27 -9.07 -14.66 1.42
N ARG A 28 -9.73 -15.47 2.27
CA ARG A 28 -9.51 -16.91 2.38
C ARG A 28 -10.62 -17.74 1.71
N ARG A 29 -11.59 -17.09 1.04
CA ARG A 29 -12.68 -17.79 0.36
C ARG A 29 -12.12 -18.76 -0.67
N SER A 30 -12.57 -20.03 -0.64
CA SER A 30 -12.06 -21.04 -1.57
C SER A 30 -12.46 -20.73 -3.02
N TYR A 31 -11.60 -21.03 -3.96
CA TYR A 31 -11.88 -20.82 -5.38
C TYR A 31 -13.08 -21.66 -5.87
N ALA A 32 -13.31 -22.82 -5.25
CA ALA A 32 -14.52 -23.61 -5.50
C ALA A 32 -15.79 -22.88 -5.08
N ALA A 33 -15.77 -22.18 -3.92
CA ALA A 33 -16.90 -21.38 -3.45
C ALA A 33 -17.12 -20.15 -4.34
N ILE A 34 -16.06 -19.46 -4.73
CA ILE A 34 -16.11 -18.33 -5.67
C ILE A 34 -16.69 -18.82 -7.01
N GLY A 35 -16.23 -19.96 -7.52
CA GLY A 35 -16.69 -20.53 -8.79
C GLY A 35 -18.19 -20.74 -8.83
N LYS A 36 -18.79 -21.20 -7.73
CA LYS A 36 -20.26 -21.33 -7.61
C LYS A 36 -21.00 -20.00 -7.74
N VAL A 37 -20.41 -18.90 -7.25
CA VAL A 37 -21.01 -17.57 -7.32
C VAL A 37 -20.91 -16.98 -8.73
N VAL A 38 -19.74 -17.15 -9.38
CA VAL A 38 -19.46 -16.51 -10.67
C VAL A 38 -19.72 -17.41 -11.88
N GLY A 39 -20.21 -18.64 -11.66
CA GLY A 39 -20.52 -19.59 -12.73
C GLY A 39 -19.30 -20.19 -13.43
N LEU A 40 -18.18 -20.37 -12.72
CA LEU A 40 -16.93 -20.91 -13.24
C LEU A 40 -16.47 -22.17 -12.47
N SER A 41 -15.63 -22.97 -13.12
CA SER A 41 -14.89 -24.03 -12.43
C SER A 41 -13.82 -23.45 -11.50
N GLU A 42 -13.42 -24.20 -10.48
CA GLU A 42 -12.32 -23.80 -9.57
C GLU A 42 -11.02 -23.48 -10.34
N ALA A 43 -10.69 -24.28 -11.35
CA ALA A 43 -9.50 -24.09 -12.17
C ALA A 43 -9.56 -22.76 -12.96
N ALA A 44 -10.73 -22.39 -13.48
CA ALA A 44 -10.93 -21.14 -14.20
C ALA A 44 -10.83 -19.93 -13.26
N VAL A 45 -11.37 -20.02 -12.03
CA VAL A 45 -11.20 -18.98 -11.00
C VAL A 45 -9.74 -18.83 -10.64
N ARG A 46 -9.02 -19.92 -10.36
CA ARG A 46 -7.58 -19.91 -10.04
C ARG A 46 -6.77 -19.21 -11.12
N GLN A 47 -7.01 -19.53 -12.38
CA GLN A 47 -6.30 -18.88 -13.49
C GLN A 47 -6.59 -17.39 -13.60
N ARG A 48 -7.83 -16.96 -13.33
CA ARG A 48 -8.19 -15.54 -13.34
C ARG A 48 -7.56 -14.78 -12.17
N VAL A 49 -7.62 -15.35 -10.96
CA VAL A 49 -6.95 -14.77 -9.77
C VAL A 49 -5.45 -14.63 -10.04
N GLN A 50 -4.79 -15.66 -10.58
CA GLN A 50 -3.37 -15.58 -10.89
C GLN A 50 -3.08 -14.44 -11.88
N ARG A 51 -3.86 -14.28 -12.94
CA ARG A 51 -3.71 -13.16 -13.89
C ARG A 51 -3.90 -11.79 -13.23
N LEU A 52 -4.87 -11.64 -12.32
CA LEU A 52 -5.10 -10.41 -11.58
C LEU A 52 -3.92 -10.06 -10.67
N VAL A 53 -3.30 -11.06 -10.05
CA VAL A 53 -2.10 -10.90 -9.23
C VAL A 53 -0.89 -10.55 -10.09
N ASP A 54 -0.64 -11.30 -11.17
CA ASP A 54 0.51 -11.11 -12.06
C ASP A 54 0.46 -9.74 -12.78
N SER A 55 -0.74 -9.24 -13.06
CA SER A 55 -0.93 -7.91 -13.65
C SER A 55 -0.88 -6.76 -12.64
N GLY A 56 -0.74 -7.07 -11.33
CA GLY A 56 -0.70 -6.06 -10.27
C GLY A 56 -2.04 -5.39 -9.95
N VAL A 57 -3.16 -5.91 -10.49
CA VAL A 57 -4.51 -5.41 -10.18
C VAL A 57 -4.91 -5.72 -8.77
N MET A 58 -4.48 -6.87 -8.26
CA MET A 58 -4.86 -7.38 -6.95
C MET A 58 -3.65 -8.01 -6.24
N GLN A 59 -3.64 -7.91 -4.92
CA GLN A 59 -2.74 -8.65 -4.04
C GLN A 59 -3.58 -9.36 -2.98
N VAL A 60 -3.12 -10.54 -2.55
CA VAL A 60 -3.70 -11.25 -1.41
C VAL A 60 -2.66 -11.23 -0.31
N VAL A 61 -2.95 -10.51 0.76
CA VAL A 61 -2.03 -10.27 1.88
C VAL A 61 -2.74 -10.47 3.21
N ALA A 62 -1.97 -10.81 4.24
CA ALA A 62 -2.45 -10.70 5.62
C ALA A 62 -2.29 -9.25 6.08
N VAL A 63 -3.38 -8.64 6.53
CA VAL A 63 -3.34 -7.32 7.16
C VAL A 63 -3.20 -7.53 8.66
N THR A 64 -2.20 -6.89 9.27
CA THR A 64 -1.90 -6.98 10.69
C THR A 64 -1.95 -5.60 11.33
N ASP A 65 -2.10 -5.56 12.65
CA ASP A 65 -1.93 -4.34 13.43
C ASP A 65 -0.43 -4.19 13.76
N PRO A 66 0.26 -3.13 13.32
CA PRO A 66 1.66 -2.93 13.61
C PRO A 66 1.97 -2.91 15.11
N ILE A 67 1.07 -2.36 15.93
CA ILE A 67 1.25 -2.27 17.39
C ILE A 67 1.33 -3.67 18.00
N GLU A 68 0.46 -4.57 17.57
CA GLU A 68 0.45 -5.97 18.04
C GLU A 68 1.70 -6.75 17.61
N LEU A 69 2.38 -6.28 16.56
CA LEU A 69 3.65 -6.84 16.08
C LEU A 69 4.88 -6.19 16.71
N GLY A 70 4.70 -5.25 17.66
CA GLY A 70 5.80 -4.61 18.39
C GLY A 70 6.28 -3.29 17.78
N PHE A 71 5.64 -2.78 16.73
CA PHE A 71 5.90 -1.44 16.19
C PHE A 71 5.11 -0.40 16.99
N ALA A 72 5.72 0.14 18.04
CA ALA A 72 5.05 1.03 18.98
C ALA A 72 4.76 2.42 18.40
N ARG A 73 5.29 2.76 17.23
CA ARG A 73 5.13 4.07 16.58
C ARG A 73 4.71 3.91 15.13
N GLN A 74 3.63 4.57 14.78
CA GLN A 74 3.15 4.72 13.41
C GLN A 74 2.93 6.21 13.13
N ALA A 75 3.36 6.66 11.97
CA ALA A 75 3.26 8.07 11.60
C ALA A 75 3.11 8.26 10.08
N MET A 76 2.45 9.35 9.69
CA MET A 76 2.53 9.91 8.35
C MET A 76 3.56 11.03 8.38
N VAL A 77 4.49 11.04 7.43
CA VAL A 77 5.46 12.13 7.25
C VAL A 77 5.13 12.86 5.97
N GLY A 78 4.83 14.15 6.10
CA GLY A 78 4.72 15.09 5.00
C GLY A 78 6.12 15.60 4.64
N ILE A 79 6.48 15.55 3.37
CA ILE A 79 7.82 15.87 2.87
C ILE A 79 7.71 16.93 1.79
N ARG A 80 8.51 17.98 1.90
CA ARG A 80 8.69 18.99 0.84
C ARG A 80 10.00 18.74 0.11
N VAL A 81 9.94 18.82 -1.20
CA VAL A 81 11.05 18.50 -2.10
C VAL A 81 11.37 19.71 -2.98
N ASN A 82 12.66 19.93 -3.22
CA ASN A 82 13.11 20.86 -4.23
C ASN A 82 13.72 20.06 -5.41
N GLY A 83 13.11 20.18 -6.59
CA GLY A 83 13.54 19.46 -7.78
C GLY A 83 12.56 18.36 -8.19
N GLN A 84 13.12 17.23 -8.65
CA GLN A 84 12.33 16.09 -9.12
C GLN A 84 11.78 15.26 -7.95
N LEU A 85 10.52 14.88 -8.01
CA LEU A 85 9.85 14.14 -6.94
C LEU A 85 10.15 12.64 -6.96
N GLU A 86 10.25 12.07 -8.16
CA GLU A 86 10.40 10.64 -8.37
C GLU A 86 11.66 10.05 -7.71
N PRO A 87 12.87 10.64 -7.83
CA PRO A 87 14.04 10.11 -7.16
C PRO A 87 13.91 10.08 -5.62
N VAL A 88 13.24 11.08 -5.04
CA VAL A 88 12.98 11.13 -3.60
C VAL A 88 11.95 10.07 -3.21
N ALA A 89 10.89 9.92 -3.99
CA ALA A 89 9.86 8.89 -3.77
C ALA A 89 10.45 7.48 -3.85
N ASP A 90 11.31 7.22 -4.83
CA ASP A 90 11.99 5.93 -5.00
C ASP A 90 12.93 5.66 -3.81
N ALA A 91 13.71 6.65 -3.37
CA ALA A 91 14.58 6.51 -2.20
C ALA A 91 13.81 6.24 -0.91
N LEU A 92 12.64 6.87 -0.72
CA LEU A 92 11.76 6.60 0.40
C LEU A 92 11.18 5.17 0.34
N ALA A 93 10.79 4.71 -0.84
CA ALA A 93 10.21 3.38 -1.04
C ALA A 93 11.20 2.23 -0.79
N GLU A 94 12.51 2.49 -0.82
CA GLU A 94 13.57 1.52 -0.48
C GLU A 94 13.81 1.38 1.03
N LEU A 95 13.24 2.28 1.86
CA LEU A 95 13.38 2.20 3.32
C LEU A 95 12.44 1.13 3.88
N PRO A 96 12.95 0.13 4.61
CA PRO A 96 12.13 -0.96 5.12
C PRO A 96 11.09 -0.53 6.17
N GLU A 97 11.28 0.62 6.79
CA GLU A 97 10.37 1.20 7.76
C GLU A 97 9.19 1.96 7.10
N VAL A 98 9.23 2.13 5.78
CA VAL A 98 8.23 2.88 5.00
C VAL A 98 7.30 1.91 4.27
N ASP A 99 6.03 1.90 4.65
CA ASP A 99 5.02 1.01 4.09
C ASP A 99 4.25 1.62 2.92
N TYR A 100 4.20 2.95 2.85
CA TYR A 100 3.43 3.67 1.84
C TYR A 100 4.13 4.96 1.44
N VAL A 101 4.22 5.22 0.14
CA VAL A 101 4.72 6.49 -0.41
C VAL A 101 3.77 6.94 -1.51
N VAL A 102 3.39 8.20 -1.47
CA VAL A 102 2.57 8.82 -2.52
C VAL A 102 3.06 10.23 -2.86
N ILE A 103 3.12 10.53 -4.15
CA ILE A 103 3.31 11.89 -4.67
C ILE A 103 1.96 12.59 -4.62
N THR A 104 1.92 13.78 -4.04
CA THR A 104 0.68 14.53 -3.81
C THR A 104 0.69 15.90 -4.49
N ALA A 105 -0.48 16.50 -4.60
CA ALA A 105 -0.65 17.89 -4.99
C ALA A 105 -1.24 18.65 -3.80
N GLY A 106 -0.41 19.33 -3.01
CA GLY A 106 -0.86 20.02 -1.81
C GLY A 106 0.28 20.71 -1.07
N SER A 107 0.14 20.83 0.25
CA SER A 107 1.14 21.48 1.11
C SER A 107 2.44 20.69 1.22
N TYR A 108 2.39 19.39 0.97
CA TYR A 108 3.55 18.50 0.87
C TYR A 108 3.58 17.89 -0.51
N ASP A 109 4.78 17.66 -1.02
CA ASP A 109 5.01 17.03 -2.33
C ASP A 109 4.89 15.51 -2.25
N LEU A 110 5.30 14.94 -1.10
CA LEU A 110 5.21 13.51 -0.80
C LEU A 110 4.59 13.28 0.58
N LEU A 111 3.87 12.16 0.69
CA LEU A 111 3.48 11.59 1.98
C LEU A 111 4.06 10.19 2.09
N ALA A 112 4.69 9.88 3.23
CA ALA A 112 5.22 8.57 3.54
C ALA A 112 4.65 8.07 4.87
N GLU A 113 4.01 6.89 4.86
CA GLU A 113 3.60 6.20 6.09
C GLU A 113 4.72 5.27 6.55
N LEU A 114 5.00 5.31 7.84
CA LEU A 114 6.09 4.55 8.40
C LEU A 114 5.74 3.95 9.76
N VAL A 115 6.42 2.86 10.10
CA VAL A 115 6.30 2.17 11.38
C VAL A 115 7.68 2.04 12.02
N CYS A 116 7.74 2.27 13.34
CA CYS A 116 8.98 2.21 14.12
C CYS A 116 8.75 1.54 15.46
N GLU A 117 9.79 0.90 15.99
CA GLU A 117 9.73 0.21 17.28
C GLU A 117 9.74 1.17 18.47
N SER A 118 10.33 2.37 18.32
CA SER A 118 10.50 3.35 19.40
C SER A 118 10.59 4.79 18.88
N ASP A 119 10.57 5.75 19.80
CA ASP A 119 10.82 7.17 19.49
C ASP A 119 12.26 7.41 19.00
N ASP A 120 13.24 6.72 19.57
CA ASP A 120 14.63 6.81 19.11
C ASP A 120 14.80 6.26 17.69
N HIS A 121 14.10 5.17 17.36
CA HIS A 121 14.07 4.62 16.01
C HIS A 121 13.43 5.62 15.04
N LEU A 122 12.31 6.22 15.40
CA LEU A 122 11.63 7.23 14.60
C LEU A 122 12.52 8.47 14.37
N LEU A 123 13.16 8.96 15.42
CA LEU A 123 14.10 10.10 15.34
C LEU A 123 15.26 9.77 14.41
N SER A 124 15.87 8.60 14.55
CA SER A 124 16.95 8.12 13.70
C SER A 124 16.52 8.01 12.23
N LEU A 125 15.33 7.48 11.97
CA LEU A 125 14.78 7.35 10.62
C LEU A 125 14.55 8.72 9.98
N ILE A 126 13.89 9.64 10.66
CA ILE A 126 13.59 10.97 10.12
C ILE A 126 14.88 11.78 9.91
N SER A 127 15.72 11.91 10.94
CA SER A 127 16.89 12.78 10.89
C SER A 127 18.07 12.16 10.17
N GLY A 128 18.26 10.85 10.29
CA GLY A 128 19.43 10.15 9.75
C GLY A 128 19.23 9.56 8.35
N LYS A 129 17.97 9.27 7.95
CA LYS A 129 17.67 8.69 6.63
C LYS A 129 16.81 9.63 5.78
N ILE A 130 15.59 9.97 6.19
CA ILE A 130 14.65 10.72 5.34
C ILE A 130 15.16 12.12 5.02
N ARG A 131 15.61 12.88 6.02
CA ARG A 131 16.08 14.25 5.82
C ARG A 131 17.44 14.34 5.12
N THR A 132 18.15 13.24 4.96
CA THR A 132 19.43 13.16 4.23
C THR A 132 19.27 12.78 2.77
N ILE A 133 18.05 12.42 2.33
CA ILE A 133 17.77 12.18 0.91
C ILE A 133 17.93 13.50 0.16
N GLU A 134 18.71 13.47 -0.91
CA GLU A 134 18.93 14.62 -1.77
C GLU A 134 17.60 15.15 -2.34
N GLY A 135 17.37 16.45 -2.25
CA GLY A 135 16.13 17.09 -2.66
C GLY A 135 15.10 17.28 -1.52
N VAL A 136 15.22 16.60 -0.40
CA VAL A 136 14.35 16.84 0.77
C VAL A 136 14.67 18.19 1.41
N VAL A 137 13.68 19.07 1.50
CA VAL A 137 13.80 20.41 2.08
C VAL A 137 13.32 20.44 3.53
N SER A 138 12.17 19.86 3.79
CA SER A 138 11.57 19.80 5.12
C SER A 138 10.65 18.60 5.29
N THR A 139 10.45 18.22 6.54
CA THR A 139 9.55 17.14 6.94
C THR A 139 8.66 17.59 8.07
N GLU A 140 7.41 17.12 8.06
CA GLU A 140 6.48 17.25 9.19
C GLU A 140 5.92 15.87 9.53
N THR A 141 5.93 15.52 10.81
CA THR A 141 5.54 14.20 11.27
C THR A 141 4.19 14.25 11.97
N PHE A 142 3.23 13.47 11.48
CA PHE A 142 1.90 13.30 12.05
C PHE A 142 1.86 11.94 12.76
N MET A 143 2.06 11.96 14.08
CA MET A 143 2.00 10.74 14.90
C MET A 143 0.57 10.21 14.97
N TYR A 144 0.40 8.91 14.74
CA TYR A 144 -0.90 8.28 14.93
C TYR A 144 -1.15 8.04 16.41
N LEU A 145 -2.17 8.72 16.94
CA LEU A 145 -2.58 8.55 18.33
C LEU A 145 -3.60 7.42 18.48
N GLN A 146 -4.48 7.28 17.49
CA GLN A 146 -5.52 6.25 17.49
C GLN A 146 -6.03 6.00 16.08
N LEU A 147 -5.91 4.77 15.61
CA LEU A 147 -6.55 4.34 14.37
C LEU A 147 -8.06 4.15 14.64
N ARG A 148 -8.90 4.83 13.89
CA ARG A 148 -10.37 4.75 14.04
C ARG A 148 -11.05 3.89 13.00
N LYS A 149 -10.45 3.79 11.81
CA LYS A 149 -10.96 2.98 10.71
C LYS A 149 -9.85 2.70 9.71
N GLN A 150 -9.71 1.43 9.35
CA GLN A 150 -8.87 0.98 8.25
C GLN A 150 -9.62 -0.12 7.49
N THR A 151 -9.87 0.11 6.21
CA THR A 151 -10.53 -0.87 5.34
C THR A 151 -9.85 -0.89 3.98
N TYR A 152 -9.77 -2.06 3.35
CA TYR A 152 -9.13 -2.27 2.06
C TYR A 152 -10.13 -2.73 0.98
N SER A 153 -11.42 -2.69 1.28
CA SER A 153 -12.50 -3.06 0.35
C SER A 153 -13.08 -1.81 -0.31
N TRP A 154 -12.51 -1.43 -1.46
CA TRP A 154 -12.96 -0.28 -2.25
C TRP A 154 -14.21 -0.59 -3.10
N GLY A 155 -14.59 -1.86 -3.21
CA GLY A 155 -15.52 -2.34 -4.22
C GLY A 155 -14.87 -2.37 -5.61
N VAL A 156 -15.71 -2.57 -6.62
CA VAL A 156 -15.33 -2.56 -8.04
C VAL A 156 -16.29 -1.66 -8.82
N ARG A 157 -15.81 -0.97 -9.84
CA ARG A 157 -16.62 -0.09 -10.71
C ARG A 157 -16.43 -0.44 -12.18
#